data_22f65d95e31a38c70b85c101dc0d8dcd
#
_entry.id   22f65d95e31a38c70b85c101dc0d8dcd
#
_cell.length_a   1.000
_cell.length_b   1.000
_cell.length_c   1.000
_cell.angle_alpha   90.00
_cell.angle_beta   90.00
_cell.angle_gamma   90.00
#
_symmetry.space_group_name_H-M   'P 1'
#
loop_
_entity.id
_entity.type
_entity.pdbx_description
1 polymer ?
#
loop_
_entity_poly.entity_id
_entity_poly.type
_entity_poly.pdbx_seq_one_letter_code
_entity_poly.pdbx_strand_id
1 'polypeptide(L)'
;MNEDNRRRDLGSMILLTRLAKQVYRRSSEELLGMHLRLLMTLSYLRDHDGCPQQELADVLCMDANNVVLLLNELEDLGHITRLRDPLDRRRHRVGLTKQGVRALAQAERAQETIEDEVLQALDADERADLWRLLTRALHGAEPSAEEDYSATTASIST
;
A
#
# COMPACT_ATOMS: atom_id res chain seq x y z
N MET A 1 27.84 -20.96 -22.30
CA MET A 1 26.91 -19.89 -21.91
C MET A 1 26.11 -20.44 -20.75
N ASN A 2 26.42 -19.94 -19.53
CA ASN A 2 26.04 -20.54 -18.25
C ASN A 2 24.52 -20.50 -18.04
N GLU A 3 23.89 -21.57 -17.54
CA GLU A 3 22.46 -21.64 -17.20
C GLU A 3 22.05 -20.56 -16.19
N ASP A 4 22.98 -20.14 -15.37
CA ASP A 4 22.80 -19.06 -14.38
C ASP A 4 22.60 -17.67 -15.03
N ASN A 5 23.13 -17.47 -16.22
CA ASN A 5 22.95 -16.22 -16.98
C ASN A 5 21.59 -16.15 -17.68
N ARG A 6 20.99 -17.31 -18.06
CA ARG A 6 19.63 -17.34 -18.65
C ARG A 6 18.52 -17.09 -17.62
N ARG A 7 18.78 -17.40 -16.34
CA ARG A 7 17.81 -17.10 -15.25
C ARG A 7 17.76 -15.61 -14.92
N ARG A 8 18.82 -14.85 -15.22
CA ARG A 8 18.85 -13.38 -15.09
C ARG A 8 18.10 -12.66 -16.21
N ASP A 9 17.79 -13.35 -17.32
CA ASP A 9 17.04 -12.77 -18.45
C ASP A 9 15.54 -12.64 -18.21
N LEU A 10 14.98 -13.27 -17.18
CA LEU A 10 13.64 -12.93 -16.72
C LEU A 10 13.75 -11.63 -15.91
N GLY A 11 13.54 -10.50 -16.55
CA GLY A 11 13.60 -9.21 -15.90
C GLY A 11 12.77 -9.18 -14.60
N SER A 12 13.23 -8.41 -13.62
CA SER A 12 12.58 -8.26 -12.31
C SER A 12 11.09 -7.98 -12.39
N MET A 13 10.63 -7.29 -13.45
CA MET A 13 9.21 -7.01 -13.70
C MET A 13 8.39 -8.28 -13.93
N ILE A 14 8.94 -9.28 -14.63
CA ILE A 14 8.25 -10.58 -14.82
C ILE A 14 8.15 -11.34 -13.51
N LEU A 15 9.22 -11.32 -12.70
CA LEU A 15 9.21 -11.96 -11.38
C LEU A 15 8.22 -11.29 -10.43
N LEU A 16 8.18 -9.96 -10.39
CA LEU A 16 7.19 -9.20 -9.62
C LEU A 16 5.76 -9.51 -10.07
N THR A 17 5.52 -9.56 -11.38
CA THR A 17 4.19 -9.91 -11.91
C THR A 17 3.78 -11.33 -11.52
N ARG A 18 4.70 -12.29 -11.56
CA ARG A 18 4.44 -13.67 -11.12
C ARG A 18 4.16 -13.77 -9.64
N LEU A 19 4.92 -13.03 -8.82
CA LEU A 19 4.72 -12.96 -7.38
C LEU A 19 3.36 -12.33 -7.05
N ALA A 20 3.02 -11.20 -7.67
CA ALA A 20 1.73 -10.55 -7.53
C ALA A 20 0.56 -11.49 -7.89
N LYS A 21 0.67 -12.25 -8.99
CA LYS A 21 -0.34 -13.24 -9.34
C LYS A 21 -0.50 -14.37 -8.31
N GLN A 22 0.58 -14.75 -7.62
CA GLN A 22 0.49 -15.73 -6.53
C GLN A 22 -0.25 -15.15 -5.33
N VAL A 23 0.05 -13.90 -4.94
CA VAL A 23 -0.67 -13.18 -3.89
C VAL A 23 -2.16 -13.11 -4.24
N TYR A 24 -2.51 -12.60 -5.44
CA TYR A 24 -3.91 -12.51 -5.88
C TYR A 24 -4.66 -13.84 -5.83
N ARG A 25 -4.03 -14.95 -6.25
CA ARG A 25 -4.66 -16.26 -6.21
C ARG A 25 -4.95 -16.78 -4.81
N ARG A 26 -4.15 -16.38 -3.83
CA ARG A 26 -4.31 -16.81 -2.44
C ARG A 26 -5.18 -15.85 -1.62
N SER A 27 -5.27 -14.59 -2.04
CA SER A 27 -6.06 -13.55 -1.39
C SER A 27 -7.54 -13.67 -1.78
N SER A 28 -8.19 -14.78 -1.38
CA SER A 28 -9.62 -14.94 -1.59
C SER A 28 -10.39 -14.04 -0.62
N GLU A 29 -11.56 -13.57 -1.06
CA GLU A 29 -12.47 -12.79 -0.23
C GLU A 29 -12.91 -13.57 1.01
N GLU A 30 -13.09 -14.88 0.89
CA GLU A 30 -13.44 -15.79 1.98
C GLU A 30 -12.37 -15.77 3.09
N LEU A 31 -11.08 -15.73 2.72
CA LEU A 31 -9.97 -15.72 3.67
C LEU A 31 -9.76 -14.32 4.27
N LEU A 32 -9.77 -13.28 3.45
CA LEU A 32 -9.52 -11.91 3.88
C LEU A 32 -10.75 -11.25 4.54
N GLY A 33 -11.95 -11.79 4.34
CA GLY A 33 -13.20 -11.15 4.72
C GLY A 33 -13.59 -9.95 3.85
N MET A 34 -12.80 -9.68 2.81
CA MET A 34 -13.04 -8.63 1.82
C MET A 34 -12.21 -8.86 0.56
N HIS A 35 -12.57 -8.20 -0.54
CA HIS A 35 -11.72 -8.19 -1.73
C HIS A 35 -10.36 -7.51 -1.46
N LEU A 36 -9.30 -8.05 -2.04
CA LEU A 36 -7.93 -7.51 -1.87
C LEU A 36 -7.84 -6.01 -2.18
N ARG A 37 -8.63 -5.52 -3.15
CA ARG A 37 -8.67 -4.08 -3.48
C ARG A 37 -9.18 -3.22 -2.31
N LEU A 38 -10.18 -3.71 -1.57
CA LEU A 38 -10.71 -3.03 -0.38
C LEU A 38 -9.64 -2.98 0.72
N LEU A 39 -8.96 -4.11 0.95
CA LEU A 39 -7.86 -4.19 1.89
C LEU A 39 -6.76 -3.18 1.57
N MET A 40 -6.29 -3.14 0.32
CA MET A 40 -5.27 -2.17 -0.13
C MET A 40 -5.71 -0.72 0.09
N THR A 41 -6.98 -0.42 -0.19
CA THR A 41 -7.54 0.92 0.01
C THR A 41 -7.59 1.29 1.49
N LEU A 42 -8.08 0.39 2.35
CA LEU A 42 -8.13 0.64 3.80
C LEU A 42 -6.74 0.77 4.41
N SER A 43 -5.78 -0.04 3.95
CA SER A 43 -4.38 0.05 4.38
C SER A 43 -3.78 1.42 4.03
N TYR A 44 -4.01 1.90 2.82
CA TYR A 44 -3.55 3.24 2.42
C TYR A 44 -4.20 4.35 3.26
N LEU A 45 -5.52 4.27 3.47
CA LEU A 45 -6.26 5.26 4.27
C LEU A 45 -5.85 5.30 5.74
N ARG A 46 -5.34 4.21 6.30
CA ARG A 46 -4.82 4.19 7.68
C ARG A 46 -3.66 5.18 7.85
N ASP A 47 -2.78 5.22 6.86
CA ASP A 47 -1.56 6.03 6.91
C ASP A 47 -1.78 7.44 6.30
N HIS A 48 -2.90 7.63 5.58
CA HIS A 48 -3.24 8.87 4.86
C HIS A 48 -4.70 9.27 5.14
N ASP A 49 -5.05 9.44 6.42
CA ASP A 49 -6.42 9.81 6.82
C ASP A 49 -6.84 11.15 6.22
N GLY A 50 -8.05 11.19 5.71
CA GLY A 50 -8.59 12.38 5.06
C GLY A 50 -7.97 12.71 3.71
N CYS A 51 -7.34 11.73 3.03
CA CYS A 51 -6.77 11.95 1.70
C CYS A 51 -7.85 12.31 0.67
N PRO A 52 -7.49 13.11 -0.35
CA PRO A 52 -8.40 13.40 -1.46
C PRO A 52 -8.73 12.13 -2.26
N GLN A 53 -9.98 11.98 -2.68
CA GLN A 53 -10.39 10.84 -3.52
C GLN A 53 -9.55 10.71 -4.81
N GLN A 54 -9.07 11.82 -5.38
CA GLN A 54 -8.21 11.83 -6.56
C GLN A 54 -6.89 11.10 -6.32
N GLU A 55 -6.31 11.31 -5.15
CA GLU A 55 -5.04 10.68 -4.76
C GLU A 55 -5.15 9.15 -4.70
N LEU A 56 -6.30 8.63 -4.25
CA LEU A 56 -6.56 7.19 -4.24
C LEU A 56 -6.57 6.59 -5.65
N ALA A 57 -7.06 7.32 -6.66
CA ALA A 57 -7.03 6.88 -8.05
C ALA A 57 -5.59 6.66 -8.54
N ASP A 58 -4.71 7.60 -8.23
CA ASP A 58 -3.32 7.57 -8.63
C ASP A 58 -2.57 6.43 -7.93
N VAL A 59 -2.72 6.31 -6.61
CA VAL A 59 -2.03 5.28 -5.79
C VAL A 59 -2.51 3.87 -6.12
N LEU A 60 -3.81 3.68 -6.32
CA LEU A 60 -4.38 2.37 -6.65
C LEU A 60 -4.25 2.01 -8.13
N CYS A 61 -3.66 2.90 -8.95
CA CYS A 61 -3.56 2.76 -10.41
C CYS A 61 -4.93 2.44 -11.04
N MET A 62 -6.00 3.13 -10.59
CA MET A 62 -7.37 2.93 -11.02
C MET A 62 -7.90 4.19 -11.71
N ASP A 63 -8.83 4.00 -12.65
CA ASP A 63 -9.57 5.14 -13.19
C ASP A 63 -10.58 5.69 -12.16
N ALA A 64 -10.98 6.95 -12.34
CA ALA A 64 -11.84 7.68 -11.42
C ALA A 64 -13.20 6.99 -11.18
N ASN A 65 -13.77 6.33 -12.20
CA ASN A 65 -15.05 5.64 -12.07
C ASN A 65 -14.94 4.40 -11.19
N ASN A 66 -13.88 3.62 -11.38
CA ASN A 66 -13.62 2.44 -10.57
C ASN A 66 -13.32 2.81 -9.11
N VAL A 67 -12.62 3.91 -8.86
CA VAL A 67 -12.42 4.43 -7.49
C VAL A 67 -13.75 4.82 -6.85
N VAL A 68 -14.66 5.48 -7.59
CA VAL A 68 -15.98 5.83 -7.06
C VAL A 68 -16.76 4.58 -6.66
N LEU A 69 -16.76 3.54 -7.50
CA LEU A 69 -17.45 2.27 -7.18
C LEU A 69 -16.84 1.59 -5.95
N LEU A 70 -15.51 1.54 -5.86
CA LEU A 70 -14.78 1.00 -4.73
C LEU A 70 -15.11 1.74 -3.41
N LEU A 71 -15.14 3.07 -3.46
CA LEU A 71 -15.46 3.88 -2.29
C LEU A 71 -16.94 3.79 -1.89
N ASN A 72 -17.85 3.62 -2.86
CA ASN A 72 -19.26 3.36 -2.56
C ASN A 72 -19.40 2.03 -1.79
N GLU A 73 -18.75 0.97 -2.27
CA GLU A 73 -18.75 -0.33 -1.59
C GLU A 73 -18.20 -0.23 -0.16
N LEU A 74 -17.07 0.46 0.05
CA LEU A 74 -16.48 0.66 1.39
C LEU A 74 -17.37 1.51 2.32
N GLU A 75 -18.07 2.49 1.76
CA GLU A 75 -19.01 3.33 2.52
C GLU A 75 -20.27 2.56 2.89
N ASP A 76 -20.84 1.76 1.98
CA ASP A 76 -21.97 0.88 2.21
C ASP A 76 -21.67 -0.18 3.29
N LEU A 77 -20.43 -0.68 3.32
CA LEU A 77 -19.91 -1.56 4.38
C LEU A 77 -19.65 -0.82 5.70
N GLY A 78 -19.76 0.50 5.73
CA GLY A 78 -19.47 1.32 6.91
C GLY A 78 -18.00 1.40 7.28
N HIS A 79 -17.08 1.08 6.36
CA HIS A 79 -15.64 1.05 6.63
C HIS A 79 -14.97 2.41 6.45
N ILE A 80 -15.54 3.28 5.64
CA ILE A 80 -15.07 4.64 5.39
C ILE A 80 -16.18 5.67 5.53
N THR A 81 -15.80 6.94 5.61
CA THR A 81 -16.66 8.10 5.44
C THR A 81 -16.08 9.01 4.38
N ARG A 82 -16.96 9.65 3.60
CA ARG A 82 -16.57 10.70 2.65
C ARG A 82 -17.13 12.03 3.13
N LEU A 83 -16.25 12.96 3.42
CA LEU A 83 -16.58 14.31 3.84
C LEU A 83 -16.20 15.30 2.74
N ARG A 84 -17.01 16.35 2.56
CA ARG A 84 -16.63 17.42 1.64
C ARG A 84 -15.41 18.15 2.19
N ASP A 85 -14.46 18.43 1.31
CA ASP A 85 -13.29 19.23 1.69
C ASP A 85 -13.75 20.64 2.11
N PRO A 86 -13.35 21.13 3.30
CA PRO A 86 -13.73 22.45 3.75
C PRO A 86 -13.17 23.59 2.89
N LEU A 87 -12.06 23.35 2.19
CA LEU A 87 -11.40 24.32 1.32
C LEU A 87 -11.94 24.27 -0.12
N ASP A 88 -12.37 23.11 -0.60
CA ASP A 88 -12.97 22.93 -1.92
C ASP A 88 -14.14 21.95 -1.84
N ARG A 89 -15.35 22.46 -1.78
CA ARG A 89 -16.59 21.65 -1.67
C ARG A 89 -16.84 20.72 -2.86
N ARG A 90 -16.09 20.84 -3.96
CA ARG A 90 -16.15 19.93 -5.11
C ARG A 90 -15.34 18.66 -4.86
N ARG A 91 -14.46 18.67 -3.87
CA ARG A 91 -13.61 17.53 -3.49
C ARG A 91 -14.17 16.82 -2.28
N HIS A 92 -13.91 15.53 -2.22
CA HIS A 92 -14.20 14.71 -1.05
C HIS A 92 -12.89 14.24 -0.43
N ARG A 93 -12.86 14.24 0.88
CA ARG A 93 -11.83 13.60 1.71
C ARG A 93 -12.37 12.28 2.22
N VAL A 94 -11.56 11.26 2.18
CA VAL A 94 -11.90 9.89 2.58
C VAL A 94 -11.17 9.55 3.86
N GLY A 95 -11.90 9.09 4.86
CA GLY A 95 -11.32 8.70 6.14
C GLY A 95 -11.85 7.34 6.60
N LEU A 96 -11.07 6.63 7.42
CA LEU A 96 -11.46 5.38 8.04
C LEU A 96 -12.46 5.58 9.17
N THR A 97 -13.43 4.69 9.26
CA THR A 97 -14.26 4.56 10.46
C THR A 97 -13.61 3.61 11.47
N LYS A 98 -14.12 3.60 12.70
CA LYS A 98 -13.73 2.59 13.71
C LYS A 98 -14.02 1.14 13.24
N GLN A 99 -15.07 0.97 12.43
CA GLN A 99 -15.41 -0.33 11.84
C GLN A 99 -14.40 -0.69 10.75
N GLY A 100 -14.01 0.26 9.91
CA GLY A 100 -12.98 0.08 8.89
C GLY A 100 -11.63 -0.31 9.49
N VAL A 101 -11.20 0.35 10.57
CA VAL A 101 -9.96 -0.02 11.30
C VAL A 101 -10.01 -1.47 11.79
N ARG A 102 -11.15 -1.92 12.33
CA ARG A 102 -11.30 -3.31 12.79
C ARG A 102 -11.30 -4.31 11.65
N ALA A 103 -11.99 -3.99 10.55
CA ALA A 103 -12.03 -4.83 9.35
C ALA A 103 -10.63 -4.95 8.73
N LEU A 104 -9.90 -3.84 8.63
CA LEU A 104 -8.52 -3.82 8.17
C LEU A 104 -7.63 -4.73 9.03
N ALA A 105 -7.65 -4.58 10.36
CA ALA A 105 -6.83 -5.39 11.25
C ALA A 105 -7.12 -6.90 11.15
N GLN A 106 -8.37 -7.28 10.89
CA GLN A 106 -8.75 -8.67 10.65
C GLN A 106 -8.19 -9.19 9.32
N ALA A 107 -8.31 -8.42 8.25
CA ALA A 107 -7.82 -8.79 6.94
C ALA A 107 -6.27 -8.85 6.89
N GLU A 108 -5.58 -7.95 7.59
CA GLU A 108 -4.11 -7.95 7.70
C GLU A 108 -3.59 -9.23 8.36
N ARG A 109 -4.24 -9.72 9.41
CA ARG A 109 -3.87 -11.01 10.05
C ARG A 109 -4.02 -12.20 9.09
N ALA A 110 -5.05 -12.19 8.26
CA ALA A 110 -5.21 -13.22 7.25
C ALA A 110 -4.15 -13.09 6.14
N GLN A 111 -3.76 -11.86 5.80
CA GLN A 111 -2.73 -11.59 4.81
C GLN A 111 -1.33 -12.06 5.28
N GLU A 112 -1.01 -11.97 6.58
CA GLU A 112 0.25 -12.49 7.14
C GLU A 112 0.43 -13.97 6.80
N THR A 113 -0.64 -14.76 6.88
CA THR A 113 -0.59 -16.19 6.50
C THR A 113 -0.28 -16.38 5.01
N ILE A 114 -0.87 -15.54 4.15
CA ILE A 114 -0.62 -15.58 2.70
C ILE A 114 0.83 -15.19 2.40
N GLU A 115 1.34 -14.18 3.09
CA GLU A 115 2.73 -13.74 2.94
C GLU A 115 3.71 -14.85 3.32
N ASP A 116 3.48 -15.52 4.45
CA ASP A 116 4.28 -16.65 4.89
C ASP A 116 4.31 -17.79 3.89
N GLU A 117 3.17 -18.10 3.26
CA GLU A 117 3.11 -19.12 2.20
C GLU A 117 3.83 -18.70 0.92
N VAL A 118 3.65 -17.43 0.51
CA VAL A 118 4.21 -16.93 -0.75
C VAL A 118 5.72 -16.73 -0.65
N LEU A 119 6.19 -16.28 0.50
CA LEU A 119 7.59 -15.97 0.78
C LEU A 119 8.31 -17.05 1.60
N GLN A 120 7.77 -18.27 1.67
CA GLN A 120 8.32 -19.37 2.47
C GLN A 120 9.79 -19.73 2.18
N ALA A 121 10.27 -19.40 0.98
CA ALA A 121 11.65 -19.64 0.56
C ALA A 121 12.64 -18.56 1.05
N LEU A 122 12.13 -17.47 1.62
CA LEU A 122 12.92 -16.35 2.14
C LEU A 122 13.00 -16.43 3.66
N ASP A 123 14.18 -16.18 4.21
CA ASP A 123 14.37 -15.96 5.64
C ASP A 123 13.91 -14.56 6.09
N ALA A 124 14.00 -14.26 7.38
CA ALA A 124 13.52 -13.01 7.95
C ALA A 124 14.29 -11.79 7.42
N ASP A 125 15.59 -11.89 7.24
CA ASP A 125 16.44 -10.79 6.74
C ASP A 125 16.16 -10.54 5.25
N GLU A 126 16.00 -11.60 4.46
CA GLU A 126 15.63 -11.53 3.04
C GLU A 126 14.23 -10.93 2.82
N ARG A 127 13.26 -11.24 3.69
CA ARG A 127 11.93 -10.63 3.67
C ARG A 127 11.99 -9.13 4.01
N ALA A 128 12.77 -8.75 5.00
CA ALA A 128 12.99 -7.34 5.35
C ALA A 128 13.64 -6.56 4.21
N ASP A 129 14.63 -7.16 3.55
CA ASP A 129 15.26 -6.58 2.37
C ASP A 129 14.31 -6.44 1.18
N LEU A 130 13.47 -7.45 0.93
CA LEU A 130 12.43 -7.41 -0.10
C LEU A 130 11.46 -6.26 0.16
N TRP A 131 10.96 -6.15 1.40
CA TRP A 131 10.07 -5.07 1.80
C TRP A 131 10.70 -3.69 1.57
N ARG A 132 11.93 -3.49 2.03
CA ARG A 132 12.69 -2.24 1.87
C ARG A 132 12.87 -1.88 0.39
N LEU A 133 13.22 -2.86 -0.46
CA LEU A 133 13.43 -2.64 -1.88
C LEU A 133 12.14 -2.31 -2.62
N LEU A 134 11.04 -2.99 -2.30
CA LEU A 134 9.73 -2.71 -2.88
C LEU A 134 9.21 -1.34 -2.47
N THR A 135 9.34 -0.98 -1.19
CA THR A 135 8.95 0.34 -0.67
C THR A 135 9.71 1.44 -1.40
N ARG A 136 11.03 1.31 -1.51
CA ARG A 136 11.86 2.28 -2.25
C ARG A 136 11.49 2.35 -3.74
N ALA A 137 11.14 1.25 -4.37
CA ALA A 137 10.73 1.22 -5.76
C ALA A 137 9.38 1.91 -5.99
N LEU A 138 8.45 1.80 -5.05
CA LEU A 138 7.11 2.41 -5.11
C LEU A 138 7.13 3.93 -4.83
N HIS A 139 7.91 4.35 -3.84
CA HIS A 139 7.91 5.74 -3.37
C HIS A 139 9.08 6.58 -3.90
N GLY A 140 10.02 5.98 -4.64
CA GLY A 140 11.28 6.59 -5.04
C GLY A 140 12.31 6.59 -3.90
N ALA A 141 13.47 7.21 -4.13
CA ALA A 141 14.42 7.47 -3.06
C ALA A 141 13.83 8.59 -2.20
N GLU A 142 13.42 8.28 -0.97
CA GLU A 142 13.14 9.33 0.01
C GLU A 142 14.41 10.18 0.16
N PRO A 143 14.30 11.53 0.17
CA PRO A 143 15.45 12.35 0.57
C PRO A 143 15.84 11.86 1.97
N SER A 144 17.08 11.40 2.09
CA SER A 144 17.63 10.93 3.36
C SER A 144 17.44 12.03 4.40
N ALA A 145 16.71 11.72 5.48
CA ALA A 145 16.45 12.64 6.60
C ALA A 145 17.74 12.99 7.41
N GLU A 146 18.92 12.82 6.83
CA GLU A 146 20.22 13.07 7.48
C GLU A 146 20.86 14.41 7.12
N GLU A 147 20.30 15.24 6.24
CA GLU A 147 20.94 16.51 5.85
C GLU A 147 20.45 17.76 6.56
N ASP A 148 19.46 17.70 7.48
CA ASP A 148 18.89 18.92 8.09
C ASP A 148 19.25 19.15 9.57
N TYR A 149 20.27 18.45 10.11
CA TYR A 149 20.70 18.64 11.50
C TYR A 149 22.00 19.44 11.68
N SER A 150 22.64 19.89 10.60
CA SER A 150 23.93 20.61 10.73
C SER A 150 23.88 22.13 10.48
N ALA A 151 22.72 22.72 10.15
CA ALA A 151 22.63 24.14 9.81
C ALA A 151 22.10 25.06 10.95
N THR A 152 21.72 24.54 12.13
CA THR A 152 21.10 25.37 13.19
C THR A 152 22.01 25.67 14.39
N THR A 153 23.29 25.28 14.38
CA THR A 153 24.20 25.56 15.52
C THR A 153 25.27 26.64 15.28
N ALA A 154 25.19 27.42 14.19
CA ALA A 154 26.19 28.44 13.87
C ALA A 154 25.71 29.90 13.96
N SER A 155 24.71 30.25 14.76
CA SER A 155 24.25 31.65 14.89
C SER A 155 23.83 32.07 16.29
N ILE A 156 24.55 31.62 17.35
CA ILE A 156 24.48 32.25 18.66
C ILE A 156 25.91 32.29 19.25
N SER A 157 26.72 33.23 18.82
CA SER A 157 27.86 33.77 19.59
C SER A 157 28.44 34.95 18.85
N THR A 158 27.94 36.13 19.14
CA THR A 158 28.69 37.38 19.29
C THR A 158 27.79 38.41 19.94
#